data_f66aa1898dad52c61acb497272392996
#
_entry.id   f66aa1898dad52c61acb497272392996
#
_cell.length_a   1.000
_cell.length_b   1.000
_cell.length_c   1.000
_cell.angle_alpha   90.00
_cell.angle_beta   90.00
_cell.angle_gamma   90.00
#
_symmetry.space_group_name_H-M   'P 1'
#
loop_
_entity.id
_entity.type
_entity.pdbx_description
1 polymer ?
#
loop_
_entity_poly.entity_id
_entity_poly.type
_entity_poly.pdbx_seq_one_letter_code
_entity_poly.pdbx_strand_id
1 'polypeptide(L)'
;MKKTLPVLLRTLPLLFLLYSAGVLQAQVFSVSELRCEQSQRPLAVDPAGPRLSWQLNADRRGCLQSAYRILVADSPVALADDNGNVWDSGKVFSDRSVLVPYGGPALQPGKAYCWKVQAWDADGNLSPWSLPASFGTGLMSMQDWNGAKWIAMEPDVDSLKCIEGNTGKWKDGGPVFDKPVAPYKLPQLRREFTATKPVKRAMAYICGLGQFEMFLNGEKVGDHFLDPAWTKFDKEAQYVAFDITGELRDGKNAVGVMLGNGYYHTPHGRYLKLLFSYGAPKMICKLQIEYADGTAQTVVSDDKWRASESPVTFSSIYGGEDYDASAVQPGWAEPGFDDRKWKKAVLTQ
;
A
#
# COMPACT_ATOMS: atom_id res chain seq x y z
N MET A 1 -87.06 24.75 -52.89
CA MET A 1 -86.79 23.30 -52.80
C MET A 1 -85.32 23.09 -53.21
N LYS A 2 -84.42 22.90 -52.23
CA LYS A 2 -83.00 22.72 -52.49
C LYS A 2 -82.68 21.22 -52.37
N LYS A 3 -82.14 20.63 -53.45
CA LYS A 3 -81.65 19.25 -53.48
C LYS A 3 -80.22 19.21 -52.99
N THR A 4 -79.99 18.46 -51.95
CA THR A 4 -78.67 18.19 -51.45
C THR A 4 -78.13 16.91 -52.09
N LEU A 5 -76.85 16.99 -52.65
CA LEU A 5 -76.10 15.88 -53.19
C LEU A 5 -75.26 15.24 -52.04
N PRO A 6 -75.07 13.93 -51.95
CA PRO A 6 -74.24 13.32 -51.00
C PRO A 6 -72.76 13.27 -51.48
N VAL A 7 -71.84 13.68 -50.59
CA VAL A 7 -70.38 13.60 -50.80
C VAL A 7 -69.93 12.17 -50.48
N LEU A 8 -69.35 11.48 -51.47
CA LEU A 8 -68.77 10.16 -51.33
C LEU A 8 -67.33 10.33 -50.77
N LEU A 9 -67.14 9.95 -49.51
CA LEU A 9 -65.82 9.93 -48.87
C LEU A 9 -65.09 8.65 -49.29
N ARG A 10 -64.06 8.77 -50.13
CA ARG A 10 -63.11 7.67 -50.45
C ARG A 10 -62.06 7.56 -49.33
N THR A 11 -62.18 6.51 -48.55
CA THR A 11 -61.12 6.15 -47.59
C THR A 11 -59.97 5.43 -48.30
N LEU A 12 -58.79 6.08 -48.30
CA LEU A 12 -57.54 5.48 -48.72
C LEU A 12 -57.01 4.66 -47.56
N PRO A 13 -56.63 3.39 -47.69
CA PRO A 13 -55.95 2.67 -46.63
C PRO A 13 -54.45 3.12 -46.55
N LEU A 14 -54.07 3.75 -45.42
CA LEU A 14 -52.74 4.10 -45.07
C LEU A 14 -51.99 2.80 -44.67
N LEU A 15 -51.17 2.29 -45.56
CA LEU A 15 -50.30 1.14 -45.30
C LEU A 15 -49.16 1.64 -44.39
N PHE A 16 -49.23 1.42 -43.08
CA PHE A 16 -48.13 1.61 -42.13
C PHE A 16 -47.11 0.48 -42.35
N LEU A 17 -46.03 0.77 -43.07
CA LEU A 17 -44.80 -0.03 -43.05
C LEU A 17 -44.13 0.19 -41.68
N LEU A 18 -44.36 -0.76 -40.77
CA LEU A 18 -43.57 -0.89 -39.56
C LEU A 18 -42.14 -1.33 -39.97
N TYR A 19 -41.25 -0.35 -40.14
CA TYR A 19 -39.82 -0.59 -40.10
C TYR A 19 -39.49 -0.98 -38.66
N SER A 20 -39.39 -2.27 -38.39
CA SER A 20 -38.71 -2.76 -37.21
C SER A 20 -37.22 -2.44 -37.37
N ALA A 21 -36.81 -1.26 -36.90
CA ALA A 21 -35.40 -0.99 -36.64
C ALA A 21 -34.97 -1.99 -35.56
N GLY A 22 -34.41 -3.12 -36.00
CA GLY A 22 -33.69 -4.01 -35.10
C GLY A 22 -32.60 -3.16 -34.46
N VAL A 23 -32.76 -2.86 -33.19
CA VAL A 23 -31.66 -2.35 -32.36
C VAL A 23 -30.61 -3.44 -32.46
N LEU A 24 -29.59 -3.26 -33.31
CA LEU A 24 -28.38 -4.03 -33.20
C LEU A 24 -27.86 -3.76 -31.78
N GLN A 25 -28.17 -4.66 -30.89
CA GLN A 25 -27.55 -4.66 -29.56
C GLN A 25 -26.06 -4.94 -29.82
N ALA A 26 -25.25 -3.90 -29.74
CA ALA A 26 -23.81 -4.02 -29.93
C ALA A 26 -23.33 -5.11 -28.97
N GLN A 27 -22.75 -6.16 -29.53
CA GLN A 27 -22.21 -7.28 -28.79
C GLN A 27 -21.20 -6.74 -27.77
N VAL A 28 -21.52 -6.89 -26.47
CA VAL A 28 -20.68 -6.31 -25.42
C VAL A 28 -19.44 -7.14 -25.25
N PHE A 29 -18.33 -6.68 -25.84
CA PHE A 29 -16.98 -7.16 -25.53
C PHE A 29 -16.23 -6.04 -24.81
N SER A 30 -15.81 -6.30 -23.57
CA SER A 30 -15.19 -5.27 -22.74
C SER A 30 -14.12 -5.84 -21.82
N VAL A 31 -13.27 -4.95 -21.31
CA VAL A 31 -12.20 -5.25 -20.37
C VAL A 31 -12.54 -4.64 -19.00
N SER A 32 -12.37 -5.43 -17.93
CA SER A 32 -12.63 -5.01 -16.55
C SER A 32 -11.66 -5.65 -15.56
N GLU A 33 -11.84 -5.41 -14.28
CA GLU A 33 -11.07 -6.02 -13.18
C GLU A 33 -9.55 -5.92 -13.38
N LEU A 34 -9.08 -4.72 -13.68
CA LEU A 34 -7.66 -4.46 -13.86
C LEU A 34 -6.91 -4.64 -12.55
N ARG A 35 -5.83 -5.43 -12.58
CA ARG A 35 -4.97 -5.72 -11.42
C ARG A 35 -3.50 -5.57 -11.77
N CYS A 36 -2.76 -5.00 -10.84
CA CYS A 36 -1.30 -4.97 -10.87
C CYS A 36 -0.78 -5.83 -9.71
N GLU A 37 0.10 -6.80 -9.99
CA GLU A 37 0.56 -7.81 -9.02
C GLU A 37 -0.60 -8.46 -8.24
N GLN A 38 -1.70 -8.78 -8.95
CA GLN A 38 -2.93 -9.39 -8.44
C GLN A 38 -3.76 -8.50 -7.50
N SER A 39 -3.33 -7.27 -7.22
CA SER A 39 -4.06 -6.28 -6.43
C SER A 39 -4.71 -5.22 -7.32
N GLN A 40 -5.85 -4.67 -6.90
CA GLN A 40 -6.56 -3.64 -7.67
C GLN A 40 -5.86 -2.28 -7.65
N ARG A 41 -5.28 -1.89 -6.52
CA ARG A 41 -4.59 -0.59 -6.34
C ARG A 41 -3.40 -0.74 -5.40
N PRO A 42 -2.38 -1.53 -5.76
CA PRO A 42 -1.24 -1.68 -4.88
C PRO A 42 -0.49 -0.37 -4.73
N LEU A 43 -0.11 -0.03 -3.48
CA LEU A 43 0.56 1.22 -3.15
C LEU A 43 2.06 1.17 -3.38
N ALA A 44 2.66 -0.04 -3.33
CA ALA A 44 4.10 -0.23 -3.43
C ALA A 44 4.41 -1.58 -4.10
N VAL A 45 4.41 -1.60 -5.43
CA VAL A 45 4.87 -2.78 -6.18
C VAL A 45 6.37 -2.70 -6.41
N ASP A 46 7.00 -3.87 -6.57
CA ASP A 46 8.39 -3.94 -7.01
C ASP A 46 8.48 -3.38 -8.45
N PRO A 47 9.28 -2.33 -8.65
CA PRO A 47 9.32 -1.64 -9.93
C PRO A 47 10.13 -2.35 -11.00
N ALA A 48 10.85 -3.43 -10.70
CA ALA A 48 11.66 -4.15 -11.69
C ALA A 48 10.84 -4.71 -12.86
N GLY A 49 9.50 -4.66 -12.77
CA GLY A 49 8.60 -5.02 -13.86
C GLY A 49 7.26 -5.53 -13.33
N PRO A 50 6.34 -4.64 -12.95
CA PRO A 50 5.03 -5.06 -12.47
C PRO A 50 4.29 -5.87 -13.53
N ARG A 51 3.48 -6.83 -13.07
CA ARG A 51 2.67 -7.67 -13.96
C ARG A 51 1.22 -7.23 -13.89
N LEU A 52 0.63 -7.07 -15.06
CA LEU A 52 -0.71 -6.53 -15.24
C LEU A 52 -1.67 -7.67 -15.60
N SER A 53 -2.89 -7.59 -15.10
CA SER A 53 -3.94 -8.58 -15.40
C SER A 53 -5.27 -7.88 -15.56
N TRP A 54 -6.16 -8.48 -16.37
CA TRP A 54 -7.51 -8.02 -16.59
C TRP A 54 -8.45 -9.17 -16.91
N GLN A 55 -9.75 -8.92 -16.81
CA GLN A 55 -10.80 -9.85 -17.20
C GLN A 55 -11.50 -9.36 -18.46
N LEU A 56 -11.95 -10.33 -19.26
CA LEU A 56 -12.75 -10.09 -20.44
C LEU A 56 -14.21 -10.39 -20.13
N ASN A 57 -15.12 -9.50 -20.51
CA ASN A 57 -16.55 -9.69 -20.42
C ASN A 57 -17.13 -9.74 -21.83
N ALA A 58 -17.99 -10.71 -22.08
CA ALA A 58 -18.73 -10.84 -23.34
C ALA A 58 -20.14 -11.40 -23.06
N ASP A 59 -21.08 -11.03 -23.90
CA ASP A 59 -22.45 -11.54 -23.88
C ASP A 59 -22.61 -12.92 -24.50
N ARG A 60 -21.53 -13.45 -25.10
CA ARG A 60 -21.45 -14.78 -25.74
C ARG A 60 -20.37 -15.66 -25.13
N ARG A 61 -20.58 -16.97 -25.17
CA ARG A 61 -19.57 -17.96 -24.80
C ARG A 61 -18.50 -18.07 -25.87
N GLY A 62 -17.25 -18.44 -25.45
CA GLY A 62 -16.15 -18.68 -26.36
C GLY A 62 -15.54 -17.42 -26.98
N CYS A 63 -15.85 -16.24 -26.43
CA CYS A 63 -15.17 -15.01 -26.83
C CYS A 63 -13.74 -15.00 -26.26
N LEU A 64 -12.76 -15.14 -27.15
CA LEU A 64 -11.35 -15.19 -26.80
C LEU A 64 -10.65 -13.90 -27.23
N GLN A 65 -9.67 -13.46 -26.44
CA GLN A 65 -8.77 -12.38 -26.83
C GLN A 65 -7.79 -12.83 -27.91
N SER A 66 -7.58 -11.99 -28.91
CA SER A 66 -6.56 -12.19 -29.94
C SER A 66 -5.40 -11.19 -29.84
N ALA A 67 -5.67 -10.01 -29.27
CA ALA A 67 -4.68 -8.97 -29.07
C ALA A 67 -5.09 -8.03 -27.92
N TYR A 68 -4.12 -7.25 -27.44
CA TYR A 68 -4.35 -6.17 -26.47
C TYR A 68 -3.48 -4.95 -26.78
N ARG A 69 -3.84 -3.81 -26.19
CA ARG A 69 -3.00 -2.60 -26.08
C ARG A 69 -3.10 -2.06 -24.68
N ILE A 70 -1.96 -1.76 -24.07
CA ILE A 70 -1.84 -1.20 -22.73
C ILE A 70 -1.30 0.21 -22.83
N LEU A 71 -1.91 1.15 -22.13
CA LEU A 71 -1.36 2.48 -21.90
C LEU A 71 -1.04 2.64 -20.43
N VAL A 72 0.15 3.14 -20.12
CA VAL A 72 0.57 3.55 -18.77
C VAL A 72 0.97 5.02 -18.80
N ALA A 73 0.49 5.78 -17.84
CA ALA A 73 0.76 7.21 -17.72
C ALA A 73 1.12 7.59 -16.28
N ASP A 74 1.84 8.71 -16.12
CA ASP A 74 2.20 9.29 -14.82
C ASP A 74 1.10 10.20 -14.23
N SER A 75 0.02 10.41 -14.99
CA SER A 75 -1.12 11.21 -14.55
C SER A 75 -2.44 10.74 -15.15
N PRO A 76 -3.55 10.89 -14.41
CA PRO A 76 -4.88 10.58 -14.95
C PRO A 76 -5.24 11.44 -16.17
N VAL A 77 -4.75 12.67 -16.25
CA VAL A 77 -5.02 13.58 -17.37
C VAL A 77 -4.40 13.04 -18.65
N ALA A 78 -3.11 12.69 -18.64
CA ALA A 78 -2.45 12.09 -19.79
C ALA A 78 -3.17 10.83 -20.26
N LEU A 79 -3.57 9.96 -19.32
CA LEU A 79 -4.27 8.73 -19.64
C LEU A 79 -5.67 8.96 -20.22
N ALA A 80 -6.37 10.01 -19.78
CA ALA A 80 -7.69 10.40 -20.31
C ALA A 80 -7.60 10.81 -21.80
N ASP A 81 -6.50 11.46 -22.21
CA ASP A 81 -6.22 11.86 -23.58
C ASP A 81 -5.64 10.71 -24.43
N ASP A 82 -5.78 9.45 -24.00
CA ASP A 82 -5.19 8.27 -24.63
C ASP A 82 -3.68 8.36 -24.82
N ASN A 83 -3.02 9.15 -23.97
CA ASN A 83 -1.57 9.34 -23.98
C ASN A 83 -0.91 8.45 -22.93
N GLY A 84 -0.34 7.34 -23.37
CA GLY A 84 0.53 6.47 -22.57
C GLY A 84 1.94 7.06 -22.47
N ASN A 85 2.08 8.25 -21.87
CA ASN A 85 3.35 8.99 -21.85
C ASN A 85 4.49 8.26 -21.11
N VAL A 86 4.18 7.22 -20.34
CA VAL A 86 5.17 6.33 -19.71
C VAL A 86 5.37 5.07 -20.54
N TRP A 87 4.29 4.46 -21.03
CA TRP A 87 4.35 3.30 -21.90
C TRP A 87 3.07 3.13 -22.71
N ASP A 88 3.26 2.88 -23.99
CA ASP A 88 2.25 2.39 -24.92
C ASP A 88 2.78 1.08 -25.51
N SER A 89 2.13 -0.04 -25.23
CA SER A 89 2.54 -1.34 -25.76
C SER A 89 2.36 -1.48 -27.27
N GLY A 90 1.61 -0.55 -27.90
CA GLY A 90 1.05 -0.81 -29.22
C GLY A 90 0.09 -2.00 -29.18
N LYS A 91 -0.37 -2.46 -30.35
CA LYS A 91 -1.16 -3.69 -30.49
C LYS A 91 -0.25 -4.90 -30.36
N VAL A 92 -0.44 -5.69 -29.32
CA VAL A 92 0.29 -6.95 -29.07
C VAL A 92 -0.63 -8.13 -29.38
N PHE A 93 -0.25 -8.99 -30.32
CA PHE A 93 -1.00 -10.21 -30.65
C PHE A 93 -0.74 -11.27 -29.58
N SER A 94 -1.72 -11.50 -28.73
CA SER A 94 -1.67 -12.47 -27.64
C SER A 94 -3.04 -12.67 -27.02
N ASP A 95 -3.34 -13.88 -26.61
CA ASP A 95 -4.51 -14.28 -25.80
C ASP A 95 -4.28 -14.09 -24.30
N ARG A 96 -3.07 -13.74 -23.88
CA ARG A 96 -2.69 -13.58 -22.48
C ARG A 96 -3.30 -12.31 -21.89
N SER A 97 -4.05 -12.47 -20.77
CA SER A 97 -4.64 -11.39 -19.98
C SER A 97 -4.29 -11.47 -18.49
N VAL A 98 -3.42 -12.41 -18.11
CA VAL A 98 -3.03 -12.65 -16.72
C VAL A 98 -1.51 -12.57 -16.60
N LEU A 99 -1.05 -11.77 -15.61
CA LEU A 99 0.37 -11.57 -15.31
C LEU A 99 1.20 -11.17 -16.55
N VAL A 100 0.66 -10.26 -17.35
CA VAL A 100 1.34 -9.68 -18.52
C VAL A 100 2.44 -8.76 -18.00
N PRO A 101 3.72 -9.00 -18.32
CA PRO A 101 4.81 -8.14 -17.85
C PRO A 101 4.68 -6.72 -18.41
N TYR A 102 4.94 -5.73 -17.55
CA TYR A 102 5.20 -4.36 -18.00
C TYR A 102 6.45 -4.33 -18.89
N GLY A 103 6.34 -3.79 -20.07
CA GLY A 103 7.42 -3.75 -21.07
C GLY A 103 7.94 -2.36 -21.39
N GLY A 104 7.58 -1.36 -20.59
CA GLY A 104 8.01 0.02 -20.77
C GLY A 104 9.36 0.33 -20.11
N PRO A 105 9.78 1.60 -20.14
CA PRO A 105 10.98 2.08 -19.44
C PRO A 105 10.91 1.81 -17.94
N ALA A 106 12.08 1.76 -17.28
CA ALA A 106 12.16 1.57 -15.84
C ALA A 106 11.31 2.62 -15.08
N LEU A 107 10.45 2.12 -14.19
CA LEU A 107 9.59 2.96 -13.37
C LEU A 107 10.41 3.62 -12.25
N GLN A 108 10.00 4.81 -11.82
CA GLN A 108 10.67 5.53 -10.74
C GLN A 108 10.14 5.06 -9.37
N PRO A 109 10.99 4.95 -8.33
CA PRO A 109 10.55 4.55 -7.00
C PRO A 109 9.63 5.57 -6.35
N GLY A 110 8.67 5.09 -5.57
CA GLY A 110 7.73 5.92 -4.80
C GLY A 110 6.76 6.73 -5.64
N LYS A 111 6.57 6.42 -6.93
CA LYS A 111 5.67 7.12 -7.84
C LYS A 111 4.36 6.38 -8.04
N ALA A 112 3.31 7.14 -8.36
CA ALA A 112 2.03 6.60 -8.78
C ALA A 112 1.91 6.63 -10.29
N TYR A 113 1.31 5.58 -10.84
CA TYR A 113 1.02 5.43 -12.25
C TYR A 113 -0.44 5.02 -12.42
N CYS A 114 -1.02 5.42 -13.55
CA CYS A 114 -2.33 4.96 -13.97
C CYS A 114 -2.23 4.26 -15.32
N TRP A 115 -3.14 3.32 -15.58
CA TRP A 115 -3.10 2.50 -16.77
C TRP A 115 -4.49 2.06 -17.20
N LYS A 116 -4.64 1.72 -18.46
CA LYS A 116 -5.85 1.15 -19.05
C LYS A 116 -5.51 0.18 -20.16
N VAL A 117 -6.47 -0.68 -20.50
CA VAL A 117 -6.32 -1.73 -21.51
C VAL A 117 -7.47 -1.66 -22.50
N GLN A 118 -7.15 -1.96 -23.74
CA GLN A 118 -8.07 -2.23 -24.81
C GLN A 118 -7.73 -3.59 -25.43
N ALA A 119 -8.72 -4.40 -25.77
CA ALA A 119 -8.52 -5.74 -26.31
C ALA A 119 -9.24 -5.95 -27.64
N TRP A 120 -8.76 -6.89 -28.44
CA TRP A 120 -9.42 -7.40 -29.64
C TRP A 120 -9.86 -8.83 -29.38
N ASP A 121 -11.05 -9.18 -29.80
CA ASP A 121 -11.51 -10.56 -29.79
C ASP A 121 -10.96 -11.36 -30.98
N ALA A 122 -11.26 -12.66 -31.06
CA ALA A 122 -10.80 -13.54 -32.14
C ALA A 122 -11.41 -13.17 -33.51
N ASP A 123 -12.53 -12.48 -33.54
CA ASP A 123 -13.18 -11.99 -34.77
C ASP A 123 -12.63 -10.62 -35.20
N GLY A 124 -11.70 -10.03 -34.42
CA GLY A 124 -11.09 -8.74 -34.70
C GLY A 124 -11.88 -7.54 -34.17
N ASN A 125 -12.94 -7.75 -33.41
CA ASN A 125 -13.71 -6.65 -32.81
C ASN A 125 -12.92 -6.03 -31.66
N LEU A 126 -12.90 -4.70 -31.62
CA LEU A 126 -12.19 -3.90 -30.63
C LEU A 126 -13.10 -3.57 -29.44
N SER A 127 -12.63 -3.79 -28.21
CA SER A 127 -13.32 -3.32 -27.01
C SER A 127 -13.20 -1.80 -26.86
N PRO A 128 -14.11 -1.15 -26.12
CA PRO A 128 -13.79 0.13 -25.52
C PRO A 128 -12.56 0.02 -24.62
N TRP A 129 -11.90 1.16 -24.32
CA TRP A 129 -10.92 1.22 -23.25
C TRP A 129 -11.55 0.79 -21.92
N SER A 130 -10.83 0.06 -21.12
CA SER A 130 -11.22 -0.22 -19.74
C SER A 130 -11.33 1.07 -18.93
N LEU A 131 -12.03 1.02 -17.79
CA LEU A 131 -11.85 2.04 -16.77
C LEU A 131 -10.39 2.08 -16.32
N PRO A 132 -9.84 3.27 -16.01
CA PRO A 132 -8.46 3.37 -15.52
C PRO A 132 -8.27 2.67 -14.17
N ALA A 133 -7.12 2.03 -14.02
CA ALA A 133 -6.62 1.54 -12.75
C ALA A 133 -5.31 2.26 -12.38
N SER A 134 -4.87 2.13 -11.13
CA SER A 134 -3.63 2.73 -10.67
C SER A 134 -2.78 1.74 -9.89
N PHE A 135 -1.48 2.01 -9.85
CA PHE A 135 -0.54 1.35 -8.95
C PHE A 135 0.54 2.33 -8.52
N GLY A 136 1.11 2.10 -7.34
CA GLY A 136 2.30 2.80 -6.86
C GLY A 136 3.51 1.90 -6.91
N THR A 137 4.68 2.46 -7.13
CA THR A 137 5.96 1.76 -7.01
C THR A 137 6.50 1.87 -5.59
N GLY A 138 7.16 0.83 -5.13
CA GLY A 138 7.84 0.80 -3.84
C GLY A 138 9.17 1.56 -3.83
N LEU A 139 9.88 1.48 -2.70
CA LEU A 139 11.27 1.90 -2.56
C LEU A 139 12.16 0.70 -2.89
N MET A 140 13.14 0.87 -3.78
CA MET A 140 13.94 -0.22 -4.34
C MET A 140 15.29 -0.37 -3.69
N SER A 141 15.78 0.70 -3.08
CA SER A 141 17.13 0.77 -2.52
C SER A 141 17.16 1.63 -1.28
N MET A 142 18.23 1.53 -0.49
CA MET A 142 18.42 2.40 0.67
C MET A 142 18.52 3.88 0.29
N GLN A 143 18.91 4.21 -0.94
CA GLN A 143 18.95 5.59 -1.42
C GLN A 143 17.53 6.18 -1.52
N ASP A 144 16.54 5.37 -1.86
CA ASP A 144 15.16 5.81 -1.98
C ASP A 144 14.52 6.17 -0.63
N TRP A 145 15.12 5.71 0.47
CA TRP A 145 14.72 6.12 1.82
C TRP A 145 15.13 7.57 2.18
N ASN A 146 15.85 8.22 1.28
CA ASN A 146 16.19 9.66 1.38
C ASN A 146 16.88 10.04 2.69
N GLY A 147 17.79 9.20 3.15
CA GLY A 147 18.58 9.42 4.36
C GLY A 147 17.90 9.00 5.67
N ALA A 148 16.72 8.36 5.62
CA ALA A 148 16.10 7.74 6.80
C ALA A 148 17.10 6.79 7.48
N LYS A 149 17.05 6.75 8.80
CA LYS A 149 17.90 5.90 9.64
C LYS A 149 17.02 4.95 10.45
N TRP A 150 17.56 3.78 10.76
CA TRP A 150 17.00 2.95 11.80
C TRP A 150 17.10 3.68 13.15
N ILE A 151 15.98 3.75 13.86
CA ILE A 151 15.92 4.40 15.18
C ILE A 151 15.24 3.47 16.18
N ALA A 152 15.70 3.54 17.43
CA ALA A 152 15.21 2.79 18.56
C ALA A 152 15.11 3.69 19.80
N MET A 153 14.52 3.21 20.88
CA MET A 153 14.55 3.89 22.17
C MET A 153 15.85 3.60 22.93
N GLU A 154 16.41 2.40 22.75
CA GLU A 154 17.60 1.90 23.40
C GLU A 154 18.60 1.38 22.36
N PRO A 155 19.92 1.49 22.61
CA PRO A 155 20.89 0.89 21.73
C PRO A 155 20.76 -0.63 21.75
N ASP A 156 21.13 -1.26 20.64
CA ASP A 156 21.29 -2.72 20.62
C ASP A 156 22.32 -3.11 21.68
N VAL A 157 21.89 -3.81 22.70
CA VAL A 157 22.82 -4.56 23.55
C VAL A 157 23.25 -5.74 22.69
N ASP A 158 24.51 -6.12 22.74
CA ASP A 158 25.16 -7.20 21.97
C ASP A 158 24.33 -8.52 21.94
N SER A 159 23.16 -8.45 21.34
CA SER A 159 22.09 -9.44 21.41
C SER A 159 22.36 -10.66 20.54
N LEU A 160 23.15 -10.48 19.46
CA LEU A 160 23.64 -11.61 18.65
C LEU A 160 24.49 -12.57 19.48
N LYS A 161 25.26 -12.05 20.47
CA LYS A 161 25.97 -12.92 21.44
C LYS A 161 25.00 -13.70 22.36
N CYS A 162 23.79 -13.21 22.57
CA CYS A 162 22.77 -13.97 23.31
C CYS A 162 22.20 -15.14 22.49
N ILE A 163 22.18 -15.03 21.15
CA ILE A 163 21.70 -16.12 20.27
C ILE A 163 22.80 -17.17 20.09
N GLU A 164 24.05 -16.80 19.88
CA GLU A 164 25.17 -17.75 19.72
C GLU A 164 25.47 -18.57 20.98
N GLY A 165 25.19 -18.04 22.17
CA GLY A 165 25.33 -18.75 23.44
C GLY A 165 24.12 -19.59 23.86
N ASN A 166 22.95 -19.38 23.23
CA ASN A 166 21.69 -20.04 23.56
C ASN A 166 21.35 -21.18 22.58
N THR A 167 22.30 -22.00 22.21
CA THR A 167 21.98 -23.29 21.57
C THR A 167 21.23 -24.16 22.59
N GLY A 168 19.89 -24.02 22.56
CA GLY A 168 19.03 -24.74 23.52
C GLY A 168 19.34 -26.22 23.55
N LYS A 169 19.97 -26.67 24.65
CA LYS A 169 20.06 -28.09 24.96
C LYS A 169 18.70 -28.55 25.45
N TRP A 170 18.09 -29.46 24.74
CA TRP A 170 16.89 -30.12 25.21
C TRP A 170 17.25 -31.00 26.44
N LYS A 171 16.67 -30.69 27.59
CA LYS A 171 16.62 -31.59 28.73
C LYS A 171 15.20 -32.03 28.94
N ASP A 172 14.99 -33.14 29.68
CA ASP A 172 13.70 -33.65 30.03
C ASP A 172 12.83 -32.52 30.63
N GLY A 173 11.83 -32.08 29.87
CA GLY A 173 10.95 -30.96 30.24
C GLY A 173 11.02 -29.71 29.36
N GLY A 174 11.91 -29.62 28.37
CA GLY A 174 11.95 -28.51 27.44
C GLY A 174 13.32 -27.90 27.19
N PRO A 175 13.41 -26.84 26.36
CA PRO A 175 14.68 -26.17 26.08
C PRO A 175 15.18 -25.45 27.33
N VAL A 176 16.45 -25.67 27.68
CA VAL A 176 17.16 -24.94 28.74
C VAL A 176 18.05 -23.92 28.08
N PHE A 177 17.81 -22.64 28.37
CA PHE A 177 18.62 -21.51 27.90
C PHE A 177 19.62 -21.14 28.98
N ASP A 178 20.89 -21.08 28.63
CA ASP A 178 21.96 -20.73 29.57
C ASP A 178 21.87 -19.29 30.08
N LYS A 179 21.19 -18.41 29.32
CA LYS A 179 20.95 -17.01 29.71
C LYS A 179 19.54 -16.59 29.28
N PRO A 180 18.79 -15.89 30.13
CA PRO A 180 17.52 -15.33 29.74
C PRO A 180 17.74 -14.21 28.69
N VAL A 181 16.92 -14.18 27.64
CA VAL A 181 16.83 -13.03 26.74
C VAL A 181 16.16 -11.90 27.50
N ALA A 182 16.90 -10.83 27.81
CA ALA A 182 16.37 -9.72 28.58
C ALA A 182 15.21 -9.04 27.83
N PRO A 183 14.15 -8.65 28.53
CA PRO A 183 13.09 -7.86 27.90
C PRO A 183 13.62 -6.47 27.54
N TYR A 184 13.43 -6.07 26.28
CA TYR A 184 13.56 -4.67 25.91
C TYR A 184 12.28 -3.91 26.28
N LYS A 185 12.42 -2.63 26.56
CA LYS A 185 11.28 -1.75 26.73
C LYS A 185 10.64 -1.48 25.39
N LEU A 186 9.29 -1.48 25.38
CA LEU A 186 8.53 -1.28 24.17
C LEU A 186 8.30 0.23 23.96
N PRO A 187 8.76 0.79 22.86
CA PRO A 187 8.78 2.24 22.68
C PRO A 187 7.51 2.79 22.03
N GLN A 188 7.22 4.02 22.41
CA GLN A 188 6.53 5.01 21.57
C GLN A 188 7.58 5.95 20.99
N LEU A 189 7.54 6.16 19.69
CA LEU A 189 8.41 7.07 18.95
C LEU A 189 7.55 8.14 18.28
N ARG A 190 7.93 9.41 18.38
CA ARG A 190 7.16 10.49 17.74
C ARG A 190 8.02 11.58 17.14
N ARG A 191 7.43 12.29 16.18
CA ARG A 191 8.01 13.49 15.56
C ARG A 191 6.92 14.44 15.10
N GLU A 192 7.08 15.73 15.39
CA GLU A 192 6.28 16.77 14.75
C GLU A 192 6.93 17.29 13.48
N PHE A 193 6.09 17.71 12.53
CA PHE A 193 6.49 18.34 11.28
C PHE A 193 5.39 19.28 10.80
N THR A 194 5.71 20.13 9.81
CA THR A 194 4.75 21.08 9.26
C THR A 194 4.58 20.83 7.77
N ALA A 195 3.35 20.60 7.32
CA ALA A 195 2.99 20.66 5.91
C ALA A 195 2.65 22.14 5.57
N THR A 196 3.44 22.72 4.66
CA THR A 196 3.40 24.18 4.45
C THR A 196 2.57 24.62 3.25
N LYS A 197 2.05 23.65 2.49
CA LYS A 197 1.33 23.90 1.23
C LYS A 197 0.22 22.84 1.06
N PRO A 198 -0.78 23.09 0.18
CA PRO A 198 -1.80 22.11 -0.13
C PRO A 198 -1.19 20.80 -0.63
N VAL A 199 -1.54 19.70 0.04
CA VAL A 199 -1.04 18.35 -0.25
C VAL A 199 -1.78 17.78 -1.45
N LYS A 200 -1.03 17.30 -2.45
CA LYS A 200 -1.55 16.56 -3.61
C LYS A 200 -1.59 15.06 -3.33
N ARG A 201 -0.52 14.54 -2.74
CA ARG A 201 -0.35 13.13 -2.41
C ARG A 201 0.66 12.99 -1.29
N ALA A 202 0.41 12.07 -0.36
CA ALA A 202 1.37 11.74 0.67
C ALA A 202 1.41 10.23 0.94
N MET A 203 2.62 9.70 1.04
CA MET A 203 2.87 8.28 1.30
C MET A 203 3.74 8.11 2.53
N ALA A 204 3.41 7.14 3.35
CA ALA A 204 4.28 6.65 4.41
C ALA A 204 4.86 5.29 4.01
N TYR A 205 6.17 5.13 4.17
CA TYR A 205 6.90 3.87 4.05
C TYR A 205 7.53 3.58 5.40
N ILE A 206 7.19 2.45 6.00
CA ILE A 206 7.65 2.11 7.35
C ILE A 206 7.98 0.62 7.47
N CYS A 207 9.10 0.32 8.11
CA CYS A 207 9.42 -1.01 8.60
C CYS A 207 9.69 -0.93 10.11
N GLY A 208 8.90 -1.65 10.89
CA GLY A 208 9.12 -1.83 12.34
C GLY A 208 9.65 -3.25 12.61
N LEU A 209 10.83 -3.35 13.12
CA LEU A 209 11.40 -4.59 13.64
C LEU A 209 11.13 -4.66 15.15
N GLY A 210 10.37 -5.49 15.53
CA GLY A 210 9.25 -6.20 15.88
C GLY A 210 7.97 -5.95 15.05
N GLN A 211 6.90 -5.58 15.69
CA GLN A 211 5.65 -5.18 15.07
C GLN A 211 5.36 -3.72 15.39
N PHE A 212 4.61 -3.06 14.52
CA PHE A 212 4.33 -1.64 14.74
C PHE A 212 2.86 -1.30 14.53
N GLU A 213 2.45 -0.25 15.21
CA GLU A 213 1.29 0.57 14.84
C GLU A 213 1.74 2.00 14.60
N MET A 214 1.33 2.56 13.46
CA MET A 214 1.61 3.94 13.08
C MET A 214 0.39 4.82 13.34
N PHE A 215 0.63 6.01 13.83
CA PHE A 215 -0.37 7.03 14.10
C PHE A 215 0.00 8.33 13.38
N LEU A 216 -0.99 9.03 12.88
CA LEU A 216 -0.84 10.36 12.32
C LEU A 216 -1.90 11.29 12.94
N ASN A 217 -1.45 12.37 13.57
CA ASN A 217 -2.35 13.33 14.24
C ASN A 217 -3.31 12.70 15.28
N GLY A 218 -2.84 11.66 15.97
CA GLY A 218 -3.59 10.95 17.00
C GLY A 218 -4.37 9.73 16.51
N GLU A 219 -4.61 9.61 15.22
CA GLU A 219 -5.39 8.52 14.63
C GLU A 219 -4.47 7.42 14.08
N LYS A 220 -4.89 6.15 14.21
CA LYS A 220 -4.18 5.01 13.64
C LYS A 220 -4.22 5.07 12.11
N VAL A 221 -3.07 4.88 11.47
CA VAL A 221 -2.93 4.84 10.01
C VAL A 221 -3.21 3.42 9.51
N GLY A 222 -4.17 3.31 8.57
CA GLY A 222 -4.57 2.04 7.98
C GLY A 222 -5.32 1.11 8.94
N ASP A 223 -5.66 -0.07 8.44
CA ASP A 223 -6.43 -1.11 9.14
C ASP A 223 -5.64 -2.41 9.34
N HIS A 224 -4.34 -2.36 9.10
CA HIS A 224 -3.45 -3.51 9.23
C HIS A 224 -3.21 -3.89 10.70
N PHE A 225 -2.89 -5.18 10.88
CA PHE A 225 -2.47 -5.75 12.15
C PHE A 225 -1.20 -6.58 11.93
N LEU A 226 -0.32 -6.62 12.94
CA LEU A 226 0.86 -7.45 12.98
C LEU A 226 1.89 -7.16 11.86
N ASP A 227 1.97 -5.93 11.40
CA ASP A 227 2.96 -5.49 10.42
C ASP A 227 4.36 -5.30 11.03
N PRO A 228 5.42 -5.57 10.28
CA PRO A 228 5.48 -6.26 9.02
C PRO A 228 5.38 -7.77 9.16
N ALA A 229 5.18 -8.48 8.04
CA ALA A 229 5.20 -9.94 8.03
C ALA A 229 6.57 -10.49 8.47
N TRP A 230 6.54 -11.70 9.01
CA TRP A 230 7.76 -12.39 9.45
C TRP A 230 8.65 -12.78 8.27
N THR A 231 9.91 -12.39 8.35
CA THR A 231 10.99 -12.78 7.43
C THR A 231 12.20 -13.26 8.21
N LYS A 232 13.25 -13.63 7.52
CA LYS A 232 14.56 -13.85 8.14
C LYS A 232 15.26 -12.50 8.31
N PHE A 233 15.02 -11.84 9.45
CA PHE A 233 15.39 -10.43 9.70
C PHE A 233 16.87 -10.10 9.60
N ASP A 234 17.78 -11.11 9.67
CA ASP A 234 19.20 -10.94 9.38
C ASP A 234 19.51 -10.92 7.87
N LYS A 235 18.52 -11.16 7.03
CA LYS A 235 18.66 -11.17 5.57
C LYS A 235 17.73 -10.16 4.91
N GLU A 236 16.48 -10.12 5.35
CA GLU A 236 15.43 -9.38 4.70
C GLU A 236 14.41 -8.87 5.72
N ALA A 237 13.99 -7.63 5.57
CA ALA A 237 12.90 -7.02 6.32
C ALA A 237 11.93 -6.36 5.34
N GLN A 238 10.64 -6.60 5.52
CA GLN A 238 9.60 -5.98 4.71
C GLN A 238 9.21 -4.64 5.28
N TYR A 239 8.90 -3.69 4.43
CA TYR A 239 8.25 -2.45 4.81
C TYR A 239 6.81 -2.42 4.29
N VAL A 240 5.98 -1.59 4.91
CA VAL A 240 4.60 -1.35 4.53
C VAL A 240 4.46 0.07 4.00
N ALA A 241 3.62 0.25 2.99
CA ALA A 241 3.31 1.56 2.43
C ALA A 241 1.85 1.91 2.71
N PHE A 242 1.61 3.12 3.19
CA PHE A 242 0.28 3.69 3.43
C PHE A 242 0.10 4.95 2.60
N ASP A 243 -1.08 5.14 2.04
CA ASP A 243 -1.51 6.43 1.51
C ASP A 243 -2.07 7.25 2.68
N ILE A 244 -1.36 8.30 3.06
CA ILE A 244 -1.71 9.18 4.17
C ILE A 244 -2.16 10.56 3.70
N THR A 245 -2.60 10.66 2.45
CA THR A 245 -2.99 11.94 1.84
C THR A 245 -4.15 12.59 2.59
N GLY A 246 -5.14 11.80 3.00
CA GLY A 246 -6.34 12.27 3.68
C GLY A 246 -6.15 12.59 5.17
N GLU A 247 -5.10 12.07 5.79
CA GLU A 247 -4.82 12.23 7.23
C GLU A 247 -3.93 13.44 7.53
N LEU A 248 -3.24 13.98 6.51
CA LEU A 248 -2.43 15.20 6.68
C LEU A 248 -3.30 16.44 6.81
N ARG A 249 -2.92 17.30 7.76
CA ARG A 249 -3.53 18.60 8.01
C ARG A 249 -2.63 19.70 7.47
N ASP A 250 -3.23 20.81 7.04
CA ASP A 250 -2.47 22.03 6.77
C ASP A 250 -1.81 22.52 8.07
N GLY A 251 -0.53 22.86 7.98
CA GLY A 251 0.25 23.30 9.14
C GLY A 251 0.85 22.14 9.94
N LYS A 252 0.68 22.16 11.26
CA LYS A 252 1.33 21.21 12.17
C LYS A 252 0.72 19.82 12.10
N ASN A 253 1.59 18.83 12.03
CA ASN A 253 1.28 17.40 12.04
C ASN A 253 2.22 16.69 13.02
N ALA A 254 1.79 15.54 13.52
CA ALA A 254 2.62 14.65 14.33
C ALA A 254 2.47 13.21 13.83
N VAL A 255 3.58 12.54 13.64
CA VAL A 255 3.64 11.10 13.40
C VAL A 255 4.11 10.41 14.67
N GLY A 256 3.41 9.34 15.04
CA GLY A 256 3.73 8.47 16.17
C GLY A 256 3.84 7.02 15.72
N VAL A 257 4.73 6.26 16.33
CA VAL A 257 4.89 4.82 16.09
C VAL A 257 5.04 4.11 17.42
N MET A 258 4.23 3.09 17.65
CA MET A 258 4.37 2.17 18.78
C MET A 258 4.97 0.87 18.26
N LEU A 259 5.99 0.34 18.96
CA LEU A 259 6.62 -0.92 18.58
C LEU A 259 6.34 -1.99 19.63
N GLY A 260 5.99 -3.19 19.15
CA GLY A 260 5.99 -4.43 19.91
C GLY A 260 7.25 -5.28 19.61
N ASN A 261 7.31 -6.47 20.18
CA ASN A 261 8.44 -7.38 19.97
C ASN A 261 8.31 -8.23 18.71
N GLY A 262 7.08 -8.64 18.36
CA GLY A 262 6.81 -9.53 17.23
C GLY A 262 7.67 -10.79 17.22
N TYR A 263 8.08 -11.19 16.02
CA TYR A 263 9.09 -12.24 15.80
C TYR A 263 10.53 -11.72 15.77
N TYR A 264 10.74 -10.43 15.96
CA TYR A 264 12.07 -9.85 15.97
C TYR A 264 12.77 -10.07 17.32
N HIS A 265 12.01 -10.01 18.40
CA HIS A 265 12.48 -10.23 19.75
C HIS A 265 11.46 -11.07 20.54
N THR A 266 11.85 -12.26 20.98
CA THR A 266 11.00 -13.11 21.83
C THR A 266 11.61 -13.16 23.23
N PRO A 267 11.14 -12.32 24.18
CA PRO A 267 11.74 -12.25 25.51
C PRO A 267 11.43 -13.51 26.33
N HIS A 268 12.29 -13.80 27.28
CA HIS A 268 12.00 -14.79 28.31
C HIS A 268 10.79 -14.34 29.16
N GLY A 269 9.85 -15.24 29.38
CA GLY A 269 8.63 -14.92 30.14
C GLY A 269 7.63 -16.06 30.12
N ARG A 270 6.39 -15.81 29.76
CA ARG A 270 5.27 -16.74 29.82
C ARG A 270 5.36 -17.90 28.83
N TYR A 271 6.15 -17.77 27.78
CA TYR A 271 6.27 -18.77 26.74
C TYR A 271 7.73 -19.04 26.41
N LEU A 272 8.16 -20.29 26.56
CA LEU A 272 9.57 -20.67 26.48
C LEU A 272 9.91 -21.50 25.23
N LYS A 273 8.93 -21.78 24.35
CA LYS A 273 9.13 -22.69 23.23
C LYS A 273 10.04 -22.09 22.16
N LEU A 274 10.01 -20.78 22.00
CA LEU A 274 10.80 -20.06 21.02
C LEU A 274 11.39 -18.80 21.67
N LEU A 275 12.69 -18.80 21.90
CA LEU A 275 13.42 -17.67 22.49
C LEU A 275 14.57 -17.30 21.58
N PHE A 276 14.49 -16.09 21.02
CA PHE A 276 15.56 -15.52 20.21
C PHE A 276 15.44 -13.99 20.19
N SER A 277 16.50 -13.31 19.78
CA SER A 277 16.49 -11.86 19.61
C SER A 277 17.44 -11.45 18.49
N TYR A 278 16.96 -10.58 17.63
CA TYR A 278 17.79 -9.87 16.65
C TYR A 278 18.21 -8.47 17.14
N GLY A 279 17.77 -8.06 18.33
CA GLY A 279 18.07 -6.77 18.93
C GLY A 279 16.86 -6.07 19.53
N ALA A 280 17.06 -4.81 19.93
CA ALA A 280 16.00 -3.95 20.42
C ALA A 280 14.99 -3.63 19.31
N PRO A 281 13.68 -3.55 19.63
CA PRO A 281 12.69 -3.07 18.68
C PRO A 281 13.09 -1.72 18.09
N LYS A 282 13.08 -1.62 16.77
CA LYS A 282 13.55 -0.45 16.01
C LYS A 282 12.70 -0.25 14.76
N MET A 283 12.75 0.93 14.19
CA MET A 283 12.06 1.23 12.95
C MET A 283 12.87 2.09 11.99
N ILE A 284 12.50 2.03 10.72
CA ILE A 284 12.86 3.01 9.70
C ILE A 284 11.55 3.54 9.07
N CYS A 285 11.46 4.85 8.90
CA CYS A 285 10.24 5.49 8.37
C CYS A 285 10.60 6.64 7.43
N LYS A 286 9.82 6.76 6.35
CA LYS A 286 9.86 7.87 5.40
C LYS A 286 8.44 8.30 5.07
N LEU A 287 8.12 9.58 5.29
CA LEU A 287 6.93 10.21 4.74
C LEU A 287 7.35 11.02 3.51
N GLN A 288 6.72 10.77 2.39
CA GLN A 288 6.92 11.50 1.14
C GLN A 288 5.66 12.31 0.84
N ILE A 289 5.77 13.63 0.81
CA ILE A 289 4.65 14.55 0.63
C ILE A 289 4.87 15.30 -0.68
N GLU A 290 3.94 15.16 -1.60
CA GLU A 290 3.91 15.89 -2.88
C GLU A 290 2.86 17.00 -2.77
N TYR A 291 3.24 18.22 -3.07
CA TYR A 291 2.37 19.39 -3.02
C TYR A 291 1.70 19.67 -4.36
N ALA A 292 0.59 20.40 -4.33
CA ALA A 292 -0.16 20.77 -5.52
C ALA A 292 0.64 21.64 -6.51
N ASP A 293 1.64 22.37 -6.02
CA ASP A 293 2.55 23.18 -6.84
C ASP A 293 3.70 22.39 -7.50
N GLY A 294 3.73 21.07 -7.32
CA GLY A 294 4.75 20.18 -7.86
C GLY A 294 6.02 20.07 -7.01
N THR A 295 6.13 20.81 -5.90
CA THR A 295 7.23 20.64 -4.94
C THR A 295 6.98 19.44 -4.03
N ALA A 296 8.02 18.97 -3.33
CA ALA A 296 7.91 17.84 -2.42
C ALA A 296 8.64 18.10 -1.09
N GLN A 297 8.16 17.46 -0.04
CA GLN A 297 8.78 17.42 1.27
C GLN A 297 8.97 15.97 1.69
N THR A 298 10.07 15.69 2.40
CA THR A 298 10.30 14.37 3.00
C THR A 298 10.54 14.52 4.49
N VAL A 299 9.86 13.69 5.28
CA VAL A 299 10.09 13.52 6.72
C VAL A 299 10.61 12.11 6.94
N VAL A 300 11.76 11.96 7.59
CA VAL A 300 12.42 10.65 7.77
C VAL A 300 12.67 10.34 9.23
N SER A 301 12.85 9.07 9.56
CA SER A 301 13.36 8.65 10.85
C SER A 301 14.82 9.07 10.97
N ASP A 302 15.12 9.86 12.02
CA ASP A 302 16.43 10.42 12.33
C ASP A 302 16.53 10.73 13.85
N ASP A 303 17.61 11.39 14.28
CA ASP A 303 17.87 11.79 15.67
C ASP A 303 16.96 12.93 16.19
N LYS A 304 16.06 13.46 15.35
CA LYS A 304 15.08 14.46 15.77
C LYS A 304 13.81 13.82 16.35
N TRP A 305 13.65 12.51 16.20
CA TRP A 305 12.57 11.80 16.83
C TRP A 305 12.74 11.72 18.34
N ARG A 306 11.62 11.65 19.04
CA ARG A 306 11.54 11.44 20.49
C ARG A 306 11.04 10.04 20.79
N ALA A 307 11.52 9.47 21.90
CA ALA A 307 11.18 8.12 22.32
C ALA A 307 10.81 8.10 23.82
N SER A 308 9.79 7.35 24.16
CA SER A 308 9.34 7.06 25.52
C SER A 308 8.91 5.60 25.62
N GLU A 309 8.84 5.08 26.84
CA GLU A 309 8.21 3.78 27.09
C GLU A 309 6.72 3.86 26.74
N SER A 310 6.19 2.82 26.10
CA SER A 310 4.76 2.68 25.82
C SER A 310 4.01 2.11 27.02
N PRO A 311 2.68 2.20 27.06
CA PRO A 311 1.88 1.50 28.07
C PRO A 311 1.92 -0.03 27.93
N VAL A 312 2.40 -0.57 26.81
CA VAL A 312 2.65 -2.00 26.66
C VAL A 312 3.94 -2.35 27.37
N THR A 313 3.83 -3.05 28.50
CA THR A 313 4.99 -3.39 29.36
C THR A 313 5.61 -4.74 29.07
N PHE A 314 4.87 -5.61 28.40
CA PHE A 314 5.32 -6.90 27.88
C PHE A 314 4.60 -7.19 26.57
N SER A 315 5.30 -7.75 25.61
CA SER A 315 4.73 -8.23 24.36
C SER A 315 5.47 -9.48 23.90
N SER A 316 4.74 -10.52 23.53
CA SER A 316 5.28 -11.75 22.98
C SER A 316 4.29 -12.35 22.01
N ILE A 317 4.76 -12.77 20.84
CA ILE A 317 3.92 -13.38 19.79
C ILE A 317 3.12 -14.59 20.29
N TYR A 318 3.62 -15.29 21.30
CA TYR A 318 2.95 -16.45 21.91
C TYR A 318 2.46 -16.22 23.34
N GLY A 319 3.01 -15.22 24.03
CA GLY A 319 2.71 -14.92 25.44
C GLY A 319 1.67 -13.85 25.66
N GLY A 320 1.24 -13.20 24.57
CA GLY A 320 0.29 -12.09 24.65
C GLY A 320 0.97 -10.79 25.07
N GLU A 321 0.21 -9.92 25.71
CA GLU A 321 0.56 -8.54 25.97
C GLU A 321 0.14 -8.14 27.40
N ASP A 322 0.97 -7.35 28.07
CA ASP A 322 0.62 -6.65 29.32
C ASP A 322 0.52 -5.16 29.02
N TYR A 323 -0.55 -4.56 29.48
CA TYR A 323 -0.86 -3.16 29.27
C TYR A 323 -1.08 -2.46 30.61
N ASP A 324 -0.28 -1.43 30.86
CA ASP A 324 -0.44 -0.55 32.03
C ASP A 324 -1.21 0.72 31.63
N ALA A 325 -2.50 0.75 31.91
CA ALA A 325 -3.35 1.89 31.62
C ALA A 325 -2.91 3.19 32.33
N SER A 326 -2.16 3.09 33.44
CA SER A 326 -1.63 4.26 34.18
C SER A 326 -0.46 4.93 33.45
N ALA A 327 0.20 4.22 32.55
CA ALA A 327 1.31 4.70 31.73
C ALA A 327 0.87 5.36 30.40
N VAL A 328 -0.44 5.37 30.12
CA VAL A 328 -0.98 6.03 28.91
C VAL A 328 -0.68 7.52 28.96
N GLN A 329 -0.17 8.05 27.87
CA GLN A 329 0.12 9.47 27.66
C GLN A 329 -0.87 10.03 26.62
N PRO A 330 -2.04 10.55 27.04
CA PRO A 330 -3.06 11.02 26.11
C PRO A 330 -2.52 12.08 25.15
N GLY A 331 -2.86 11.96 23.87
CA GLY A 331 -2.42 12.89 22.83
C GLY A 331 -0.96 12.74 22.40
N TRP A 332 -0.25 11.68 22.79
CA TRP A 332 1.18 11.51 22.51
C TRP A 332 1.52 11.53 21.01
N ALA A 333 0.60 11.15 20.15
CA ALA A 333 0.76 11.19 18.69
C ALA A 333 0.10 12.41 18.03
N GLU A 334 -0.34 13.40 18.83
CA GLU A 334 -0.95 14.64 18.35
C GLU A 334 0.06 15.79 18.25
N PRO A 335 -0.17 16.77 17.36
CA PRO A 335 0.61 18.01 17.35
C PRO A 335 0.46 18.81 18.65
N GLY A 336 1.57 19.33 19.15
CA GLY A 336 1.59 20.15 20.37
C GLY A 336 1.72 19.37 21.67
N PHE A 337 1.84 18.04 21.62
CA PHE A 337 2.13 17.24 22.80
C PHE A 337 3.47 17.63 23.43
N ASP A 338 3.54 17.75 24.75
CA ASP A 338 4.77 18.09 25.47
C ASP A 338 5.70 16.87 25.63
N ASP A 339 6.58 16.69 24.65
CA ASP A 339 7.57 15.60 24.64
C ASP A 339 8.94 15.99 25.21
N ARG A 340 9.07 17.11 25.95
CA ARG A 340 10.34 17.56 26.52
C ARG A 340 10.97 16.58 27.50
N LYS A 341 10.16 15.72 28.12
CA LYS A 341 10.61 14.65 29.02
C LYS A 341 11.02 13.38 28.27
N TRP A 342 10.66 13.26 26.99
CA TRP A 342 11.04 12.11 26.17
C TRP A 342 12.50 12.17 25.78
N LYS A 343 13.15 11.02 25.68
CA LYS A 343 14.52 10.91 25.21
C LYS A 343 14.58 11.19 23.71
N LYS A 344 15.77 11.52 23.21
CA LYS A 344 16.02 11.43 21.76
C LYS A 344 16.03 9.96 21.34
N ALA A 345 15.51 9.69 20.17
CA ALA A 345 15.66 8.38 19.56
C ALA A 345 17.16 8.07 19.29
N VAL A 346 17.54 6.83 19.47
CA VAL A 346 18.89 6.34 19.25
C VAL A 346 19.01 5.87 17.80
N LEU A 347 20.04 6.34 17.11
CA LEU A 347 20.38 5.80 15.80
C LEU A 347 20.99 4.41 15.97
N THR A 348 20.53 3.45 15.15
CA THR A 348 21.02 2.06 15.18
C THR A 348 21.23 1.54 13.76
N GLN A 349 21.76 0.32 13.62
CA GLN A 349 22.02 -0.32 12.33
C GLN A 349 20.99 -1.42 12.02
#